data_e86acc557d5fb936a907891a7487bfb9
#
_entry.id   e86acc557d5fb936a907891a7487bfb9
#
_cell.length_a   1.000
_cell.length_b   1.000
_cell.length_c   1.000
_cell.angle_alpha   90.00
_cell.angle_beta   90.00
_cell.angle_gamma   90.00
#
_symmetry.space_group_name_H-M   'P 1'
#
loop_
_entity.id
_entity.type
_entity.pdbx_description
1 polymer ?
#
loop_
_entity_poly.entity_id
_entity_poly.type
_entity_poly.pdbx_seq_one_letter_code
_entity_poly.pdbx_strand_id
1 'polypeptide(L)'
;MPINLIACVANYKNKLAIGRNNSLIIRLKEDMDFFKNITSNSLYSESKLDKNVVLMGRKTWFSIPRKNRPLKNRINLVLTNDKDLLQLSPYPCSIFTSTKLTKSVYFITYKQFLDLYNRFNPNVFVIGGNEIYKLFLHNKKQHLKPKNVYLTEVYNYKPQNSFDTDGDDLEPDTFMDPLDQSYKLVGVSELKNENNLNFRFLEYKNFPEYKSEENKYIDLIKHILTNGKERLDRTGVGTISVLGAQMKFDISKSIPLLTTKRVPFKAIVEELLFFINGHTDVKILQDKGVKIWNGNTTREFLDNRNLKHYKEGIMGPMYGWQWRFFGAEYSQGFADTTNLDNYKVGGFDQLKHVENLLKTDPYSRRIYISNLNPAQSNQMVLEPCHCYFQLYVTENMGQKYLSGYFTMRSSDSLAWCYNIVSYTILIYILALKCDMKPKEIIYNSVDCHIYKNHIEQIQEQISRDIRPSPKIILNNSIKNKDWNEISFKDFSLVGYFPNPGIKMEMAV
;
A
#
# COMPACT_ATOMS: atom_id res chain seq x y z
N MET A 1 13.32 -5.98 -27.23
CA MET A 1 12.05 -6.49 -26.67
C MET A 1 12.10 -6.55 -25.16
N PRO A 2 10.97 -6.45 -24.44
CA PRO A 2 10.98 -6.45 -22.99
C PRO A 2 11.21 -7.86 -22.41
N ILE A 3 11.86 -7.91 -21.26
CA ILE A 3 11.74 -9.01 -20.32
C ILE A 3 10.53 -8.70 -19.46
N ASN A 4 9.67 -9.67 -19.27
CA ASN A 4 8.51 -9.61 -18.41
C ASN A 4 8.64 -10.66 -17.31
N LEU A 5 7.96 -10.47 -16.19
CA LEU A 5 7.88 -11.46 -15.10
C LEU A 5 6.41 -11.73 -14.79
N ILE A 6 6.06 -12.98 -14.51
CA ILE A 6 4.71 -13.38 -14.11
C ILE A 6 4.77 -14.36 -12.95
N ALA A 7 3.98 -14.11 -11.91
CA ALA A 7 3.92 -14.95 -10.71
C ALA A 7 2.56 -14.86 -10.03
N CYS A 8 2.14 -15.95 -9.37
CA CYS A 8 1.06 -15.95 -8.38
C CYS A 8 1.69 -15.90 -7.00
N VAL A 9 1.25 -14.96 -6.16
CA VAL A 9 1.83 -14.69 -4.85
C VAL A 9 0.75 -14.59 -3.78
N ALA A 10 1.04 -15.13 -2.60
CA ALA A 10 0.25 -14.91 -1.40
C ALA A 10 1.08 -14.17 -0.35
N ASN A 11 0.50 -13.19 0.33
CA ASN A 11 1.16 -12.54 1.44
C ASN A 11 1.09 -13.44 2.68
N TYR A 12 2.21 -14.10 2.99
CA TYR A 12 2.34 -14.98 4.13
C TYR A 12 3.45 -14.52 5.06
N LYS A 13 3.12 -14.19 6.32
CA LYS A 13 4.08 -13.67 7.32
C LYS A 13 4.98 -12.55 6.76
N ASN A 14 4.40 -11.61 6.00
CA ASN A 14 5.09 -10.48 5.34
C ASN A 14 6.07 -10.85 4.21
N LYS A 15 5.97 -12.05 3.66
CA LYS A 15 6.75 -12.52 2.51
C LYS A 15 5.80 -12.89 1.36
N LEU A 16 6.27 -12.79 0.13
CA LEU A 16 5.54 -13.16 -1.07
C LEU A 16 5.71 -14.67 -1.33
N ALA A 17 4.84 -15.48 -0.77
CA ALA A 17 4.88 -16.93 -0.91
C ALA A 17 4.47 -17.35 -2.34
N ILE A 18 5.26 -18.21 -2.98
CA ILE A 18 5.04 -18.70 -4.35
C ILE A 18 5.01 -20.23 -4.45
N GLY A 19 5.60 -20.95 -3.50
CA GLY A 19 5.75 -22.39 -3.59
C GLY A 19 6.03 -23.08 -2.28
N ARG A 20 5.90 -24.43 -2.34
CA ARG A 20 6.29 -25.36 -1.30
C ARG A 20 6.70 -26.70 -1.92
N ASN A 21 7.81 -27.27 -1.44
CA ASN A 21 8.30 -28.58 -1.90
C ASN A 21 8.34 -28.71 -3.44
N ASN A 22 8.87 -27.65 -4.10
CA ASN A 22 8.92 -27.53 -5.57
C ASN A 22 7.55 -27.56 -6.26
N SER A 23 6.45 -27.28 -5.58
CA SER A 23 5.10 -27.19 -6.11
C SER A 23 4.49 -25.82 -5.85
N LEU A 24 3.48 -25.44 -6.65
CA LEU A 24 2.71 -24.21 -6.41
C LEU A 24 1.84 -24.41 -5.16
N ILE A 25 1.81 -23.37 -4.29
CA ILE A 25 0.92 -23.36 -3.10
C ILE A 25 -0.54 -23.05 -3.44
N ILE A 26 -0.78 -22.43 -4.60
CA ILE A 26 -2.09 -21.96 -5.05
C ILE A 26 -2.27 -22.45 -6.50
N ARG A 27 -3.45 -23.00 -6.81
CA ARG A 27 -3.86 -23.37 -8.15
C ARG A 27 -5.26 -22.83 -8.41
N LEU A 28 -5.33 -21.76 -9.19
CA LEU A 28 -6.56 -21.15 -9.65
C LEU A 28 -6.67 -21.32 -11.16
N LYS A 29 -7.83 -21.73 -11.64
CA LYS A 29 -8.07 -21.89 -13.08
C LYS A 29 -7.95 -20.57 -13.81
N GLU A 30 -8.54 -19.50 -13.25
CA GLU A 30 -8.46 -18.17 -13.83
C GLU A 30 -7.02 -17.66 -13.89
N ASP A 31 -6.17 -17.94 -12.89
CA ASP A 31 -4.75 -17.60 -12.92
C ASP A 31 -4.00 -18.35 -14.02
N MET A 32 -4.28 -19.65 -14.18
CA MET A 32 -3.69 -20.46 -15.25
C MET A 32 -4.12 -19.98 -16.64
N ASP A 33 -5.36 -19.55 -16.81
CA ASP A 33 -5.87 -19.00 -18.07
C ASP A 33 -5.25 -17.61 -18.33
N PHE A 34 -5.12 -16.76 -17.32
CA PHE A 34 -4.41 -15.48 -17.40
C PHE A 34 -2.95 -15.69 -17.80
N PHE A 35 -2.23 -16.57 -17.11
CA PHE A 35 -0.86 -16.95 -17.45
C PHE A 35 -0.73 -17.43 -18.90
N LYS A 36 -1.61 -18.32 -19.34
CA LYS A 36 -1.62 -18.84 -20.72
C LYS A 36 -1.84 -17.71 -21.72
N ASN A 37 -2.83 -16.86 -21.48
CA ASN A 37 -3.18 -15.78 -22.40
C ASN A 37 -2.04 -14.76 -22.54
N ILE A 38 -1.47 -14.27 -21.43
CA ILE A 38 -0.39 -13.31 -21.42
C ILE A 38 0.88 -13.87 -22.08
N THR A 39 1.23 -15.13 -21.82
CA THR A 39 2.50 -15.70 -22.30
C THR A 39 2.42 -16.30 -23.71
N SER A 40 1.22 -16.61 -24.23
CA SER A 40 1.05 -17.23 -25.56
C SER A 40 0.79 -16.21 -26.68
N ASN A 41 0.20 -15.06 -26.36
CA ASN A 41 -0.15 -14.06 -27.38
C ASN A 41 1.09 -13.25 -27.76
N SER A 42 1.51 -13.34 -29.02
CA SER A 42 2.56 -12.48 -29.56
C SER A 42 1.96 -11.10 -29.88
N LEU A 43 2.12 -10.17 -28.97
CA LEU A 43 1.64 -8.78 -29.14
C LEU A 43 2.65 -7.85 -29.82
N TYR A 44 3.85 -8.35 -30.20
CA TYR A 44 4.95 -7.50 -30.66
C TYR A 44 5.47 -7.92 -32.02
N SER A 45 5.25 -7.05 -33.02
CA SER A 45 5.74 -7.21 -34.38
C SER A 45 7.28 -7.09 -34.56
N GLU A 46 7.97 -6.64 -33.49
CA GLU A 46 9.44 -6.38 -33.54
C GLU A 46 10.30 -7.59 -33.13
N SER A 47 9.69 -8.69 -32.65
CA SER A 47 10.44 -9.92 -32.34
C SER A 47 10.87 -10.61 -33.61
N LYS A 48 12.14 -11.02 -33.65
CA LYS A 48 12.63 -11.91 -34.72
C LYS A 48 12.16 -13.36 -34.54
N LEU A 49 11.43 -13.66 -33.50
CA LEU A 49 10.85 -14.97 -33.21
C LEU A 49 9.32 -14.93 -33.33
N ASP A 50 8.76 -15.97 -33.93
CA ASP A 50 7.30 -16.11 -34.16
C ASP A 50 6.51 -16.39 -32.87
N LYS A 51 7.20 -16.69 -31.76
CA LYS A 51 6.60 -17.09 -30.49
C LYS A 51 7.30 -16.39 -29.33
N ASN A 52 6.52 -16.12 -28.26
CA ASN A 52 7.08 -15.68 -26.99
C ASN A 52 7.98 -16.76 -26.38
N VAL A 53 8.95 -16.30 -25.61
CA VAL A 53 9.85 -17.14 -24.82
C VAL A 53 9.35 -17.20 -23.38
N VAL A 54 9.21 -18.39 -22.83
CA VAL A 54 9.04 -18.61 -21.38
C VAL A 54 10.36 -19.09 -20.81
N LEU A 55 10.86 -18.40 -19.82
CA LEU A 55 12.14 -18.66 -19.17
C LEU A 55 11.93 -19.12 -17.73
N MET A 56 12.50 -20.25 -17.38
CA MET A 56 12.34 -20.86 -16.06
C MET A 56 13.60 -21.58 -15.59
N GLY A 57 13.69 -21.84 -14.30
CA GLY A 57 14.71 -22.70 -13.74
C GLY A 57 14.35 -24.19 -13.84
N ARG A 58 15.36 -25.05 -13.69
CA ARG A 58 15.21 -26.52 -13.73
C ARG A 58 14.11 -27.04 -12.79
N LYS A 59 14.05 -26.57 -11.54
CA LYS A 59 13.03 -27.01 -10.57
C LYS A 59 11.61 -26.66 -11.04
N THR A 60 11.40 -25.47 -11.57
CA THR A 60 10.12 -25.04 -12.14
C THR A 60 9.73 -25.89 -13.35
N TRP A 61 10.68 -26.20 -14.24
CA TRP A 61 10.42 -27.11 -15.36
C TRP A 61 9.90 -28.46 -14.88
N PHE A 62 10.54 -29.07 -13.90
CA PHE A 62 10.13 -30.37 -13.39
C PHE A 62 8.85 -30.34 -12.55
N SER A 63 8.46 -29.20 -11.98
CA SER A 63 7.18 -29.03 -11.26
C SER A 63 5.98 -28.94 -12.21
N ILE A 64 6.17 -28.58 -13.47
CA ILE A 64 5.10 -28.61 -14.47
C ILE A 64 4.73 -30.06 -14.77
N PRO A 65 3.44 -30.46 -14.70
CA PRO A 65 2.99 -31.81 -15.02
C PRO A 65 3.46 -32.29 -16.41
N ARG A 66 3.88 -33.53 -16.55
CA ARG A 66 4.43 -34.07 -17.82
C ARG A 66 3.51 -33.83 -19.02
N LYS A 67 2.17 -33.96 -18.86
CA LYS A 67 1.17 -33.70 -19.89
C LYS A 67 1.12 -32.26 -20.39
N ASN A 68 1.64 -31.32 -19.61
CA ASN A 68 1.67 -29.89 -19.92
C ASN A 68 3.05 -29.41 -20.37
N ARG A 69 4.06 -30.28 -20.43
CA ARG A 69 5.42 -29.97 -20.89
C ARG A 69 5.64 -30.47 -22.31
N PRO A 70 6.15 -29.65 -23.21
CA PRO A 70 6.44 -28.21 -23.12
C PRO A 70 5.17 -27.36 -23.12
N LEU A 71 5.26 -26.13 -22.57
CA LEU A 71 4.17 -25.17 -22.65
C LEU A 71 3.92 -24.82 -24.12
N LYS A 72 2.73 -25.14 -24.63
CA LYS A 72 2.37 -25.04 -26.05
C LYS A 72 2.37 -23.58 -26.52
N ASN A 73 2.65 -23.36 -27.82
CA ASN A 73 2.70 -22.07 -28.50
C ASN A 73 3.75 -21.08 -27.94
N ARG A 74 4.77 -21.58 -27.26
CA ARG A 74 5.87 -20.82 -26.66
C ARG A 74 7.18 -21.55 -26.86
N ILE A 75 8.29 -20.82 -26.87
CA ILE A 75 9.63 -21.38 -26.78
C ILE A 75 9.96 -21.51 -25.30
N ASN A 76 10.23 -22.73 -24.84
CA ASN A 76 10.54 -23.00 -23.43
C ASN A 76 12.06 -23.00 -23.27
N LEU A 77 12.60 -22.05 -22.50
CA LEU A 77 14.00 -21.99 -22.12
C LEU A 77 14.14 -22.37 -20.66
N VAL A 78 14.96 -23.37 -20.38
CA VAL A 78 15.22 -23.88 -19.03
C VAL A 78 16.66 -23.57 -18.66
N LEU A 79 16.84 -22.62 -17.72
CA LEU A 79 18.17 -22.27 -17.21
C LEU A 79 18.68 -23.37 -16.29
N THR A 80 19.87 -23.87 -16.59
CA THR A 80 20.55 -24.91 -15.83
C THR A 80 22.06 -24.86 -16.03
N ASN A 81 22.81 -25.35 -15.03
CA ASN A 81 24.23 -25.66 -15.14
C ASN A 81 24.48 -27.17 -15.13
N ASP A 82 23.41 -27.97 -15.14
CA ASP A 82 23.44 -29.43 -15.15
C ASP A 82 23.89 -29.91 -16.53
N LYS A 83 25.07 -30.58 -16.57
CA LYS A 83 25.74 -31.00 -17.83
C LYS A 83 24.90 -32.02 -18.60
N ASP A 84 24.21 -32.92 -17.90
CA ASP A 84 23.42 -33.97 -18.54
C ASP A 84 22.17 -33.37 -19.23
N LEU A 85 21.52 -32.42 -18.57
CA LEU A 85 20.40 -31.69 -19.17
C LEU A 85 20.83 -30.84 -20.36
N LEU A 86 22.00 -30.21 -20.29
CA LEU A 86 22.53 -29.40 -21.40
C LEU A 86 22.83 -30.29 -22.62
N GLN A 87 23.22 -31.56 -22.43
CA GLN A 87 23.45 -32.53 -23.53
C GLN A 87 22.14 -33.00 -24.18
N LEU A 88 21.03 -33.12 -23.42
CA LEU A 88 19.74 -33.54 -23.96
C LEU A 88 19.15 -32.60 -25.01
N SER A 89 19.52 -31.34 -24.94
CA SER A 89 19.14 -30.35 -25.93
C SER A 89 20.36 -29.47 -26.25
N PRO A 90 21.34 -30.01 -26.99
CA PRO A 90 22.52 -29.23 -27.28
C PRO A 90 22.09 -27.95 -27.96
N TYR A 91 22.48 -26.85 -27.37
CA TYR A 91 22.37 -25.53 -27.96
C TYR A 91 23.39 -25.51 -29.10
N PRO A 92 22.98 -25.71 -30.37
CA PRO A 92 23.96 -25.82 -31.44
C PRO A 92 24.55 -24.42 -31.68
N CYS A 93 25.85 -24.31 -31.75
CA CYS A 93 26.51 -23.13 -32.30
C CYS A 93 26.01 -22.82 -33.71
N SER A 94 25.49 -23.81 -34.44
CA SER A 94 24.93 -23.72 -35.80
C SER A 94 23.46 -23.23 -35.85
N ILE A 95 22.67 -23.24 -34.76
CA ILE A 95 21.30 -22.66 -34.78
C ILE A 95 21.33 -21.15 -35.01
N PHE A 96 22.43 -20.48 -34.70
CA PHE A 96 22.58 -19.05 -34.94
C PHE A 96 22.62 -18.64 -36.40
N THR A 97 22.66 -19.58 -37.34
CA THR A 97 22.56 -19.27 -38.78
C THR A 97 21.12 -19.27 -39.31
N SER A 98 20.20 -19.91 -38.59
CA SER A 98 18.79 -19.99 -38.95
C SER A 98 17.96 -18.93 -38.21
N THR A 99 17.03 -18.29 -38.88
CA THR A 99 16.05 -17.34 -38.31
C THR A 99 14.94 -18.01 -37.52
N LYS A 100 14.96 -19.35 -37.42
CA LYS A 100 13.89 -20.12 -36.72
C LYS A 100 14.47 -21.05 -35.67
N LEU A 101 13.95 -20.95 -34.43
CA LEU A 101 14.13 -21.97 -33.40
C LEU A 101 13.21 -23.15 -33.74
N THR A 102 13.77 -24.31 -34.02
CA THR A 102 13.03 -25.49 -34.53
C THR A 102 12.42 -26.34 -33.42
N LYS A 103 12.98 -26.28 -32.20
CA LYS A 103 12.50 -27.04 -31.05
C LYS A 103 11.65 -26.17 -30.12
N SER A 104 10.72 -26.80 -29.41
CA SER A 104 9.86 -26.13 -28.40
C SER A 104 10.53 -25.99 -27.04
N VAL A 105 11.66 -26.69 -26.77
CA VAL A 105 12.38 -26.70 -25.49
C VAL A 105 13.90 -26.64 -25.70
N TYR A 106 14.57 -25.82 -24.92
CA TYR A 106 16.04 -25.76 -24.85
C TYR A 106 16.49 -25.67 -23.40
N PHE A 107 17.45 -26.53 -23.02
CA PHE A 107 18.20 -26.40 -21.77
C PHE A 107 19.46 -25.60 -22.05
N ILE A 108 19.63 -24.46 -21.37
CA ILE A 108 20.67 -23.48 -21.66
C ILE A 108 21.29 -22.91 -20.38
N THR A 109 22.54 -22.45 -20.48
CA THR A 109 23.18 -21.65 -19.46
C THR A 109 22.72 -20.19 -19.54
N TYR A 110 22.94 -19.42 -18.48
CA TYR A 110 22.62 -17.99 -18.49
C TYR A 110 23.40 -17.22 -19.57
N LYS A 111 24.67 -17.59 -19.84
CA LYS A 111 25.47 -17.01 -20.92
C LYS A 111 24.81 -17.24 -22.28
N GLN A 112 24.39 -18.46 -22.55
CA GLN A 112 23.67 -18.80 -23.81
C GLN A 112 22.31 -18.08 -23.92
N PHE A 113 21.62 -17.87 -22.78
CA PHE A 113 20.43 -17.04 -22.78
C PHE A 113 20.74 -15.58 -23.20
N LEU A 114 21.80 -14.98 -22.67
CA LEU A 114 22.19 -13.61 -23.06
C LEU A 114 22.55 -13.50 -24.54
N ASP A 115 23.27 -14.48 -25.08
CA ASP A 115 23.60 -14.54 -26.50
C ASP A 115 22.34 -14.62 -27.36
N LEU A 116 21.38 -15.47 -26.98
CA LEU A 116 20.08 -15.59 -27.65
C LEU A 116 19.28 -14.28 -27.56
N TYR A 117 19.20 -13.70 -26.38
CA TYR A 117 18.46 -12.45 -26.12
C TYR A 117 19.01 -11.29 -26.98
N ASN A 118 20.33 -11.11 -27.00
CA ASN A 118 20.97 -10.06 -27.79
C ASN A 118 20.78 -10.26 -29.28
N ARG A 119 20.75 -11.50 -29.75
CA ARG A 119 20.66 -11.82 -31.19
C ARG A 119 19.23 -11.72 -31.71
N PHE A 120 18.28 -12.30 -31.02
CA PHE A 120 16.90 -12.45 -31.52
C PHE A 120 15.95 -11.40 -30.96
N ASN A 121 16.35 -10.66 -29.91
CA ASN A 121 15.52 -9.67 -29.22
C ASN A 121 14.11 -10.22 -28.92
N PRO A 122 13.99 -11.40 -28.25
CA PRO A 122 12.70 -12.05 -28.01
C PRO A 122 11.88 -11.33 -26.96
N ASN A 123 10.55 -11.48 -27.03
CA ASN A 123 9.67 -11.18 -25.91
C ASN A 123 9.75 -12.32 -24.88
N VAL A 124 10.32 -12.03 -23.71
CA VAL A 124 10.63 -13.03 -22.67
C VAL A 124 9.70 -12.90 -21.49
N PHE A 125 9.13 -14.01 -21.03
CA PHE A 125 8.40 -14.11 -19.77
C PHE A 125 9.16 -15.00 -18.78
N VAL A 126 9.68 -14.39 -17.72
CA VAL A 126 10.30 -15.10 -16.59
C VAL A 126 9.19 -15.66 -15.72
N ILE A 127 9.13 -17.01 -15.60
CA ILE A 127 8.03 -17.72 -14.93
C ILE A 127 8.47 -18.50 -13.67
N GLY A 128 9.69 -18.28 -13.24
CA GLY A 128 10.19 -18.77 -11.95
C GLY A 128 11.28 -19.83 -12.07
N GLY A 129 11.75 -20.48 -10.95
CA GLY A 129 11.37 -20.19 -9.55
C GLY A 129 12.15 -18.99 -8.96
N ASN A 130 12.19 -18.92 -7.63
CA ASN A 130 12.75 -17.80 -6.89
C ASN A 130 14.12 -17.35 -7.40
N GLU A 131 15.08 -18.28 -7.59
CA GLU A 131 16.43 -17.94 -8.05
C GLU A 131 16.43 -17.24 -9.42
N ILE A 132 15.48 -17.61 -10.29
CA ILE A 132 15.36 -16.98 -11.61
C ILE A 132 14.69 -15.61 -11.46
N TYR A 133 13.68 -15.47 -10.59
CA TYR A 133 13.12 -14.16 -10.30
C TYR A 133 14.16 -13.20 -9.75
N LYS A 134 14.97 -13.63 -8.78
CA LYS A 134 16.09 -12.83 -8.21
C LYS A 134 17.08 -12.40 -9.27
N LEU A 135 17.49 -13.33 -10.15
CA LEU A 135 18.46 -13.05 -11.23
C LEU A 135 18.06 -11.88 -12.11
N PHE A 136 16.74 -11.69 -12.34
CA PHE A 136 16.23 -10.62 -13.18
C PHE A 136 15.81 -9.39 -12.38
N LEU A 137 15.18 -9.53 -11.23
CA LEU A 137 14.76 -8.39 -10.40
C LEU A 137 15.94 -7.57 -9.89
N HIS A 138 17.03 -8.23 -9.48
CA HIS A 138 18.25 -7.58 -8.97
C HIS A 138 19.35 -7.41 -10.04
N ASN A 139 19.01 -7.54 -11.32
CA ASN A 139 20.00 -7.40 -12.37
C ASN A 139 20.55 -5.98 -12.43
N LYS A 140 21.89 -5.86 -12.44
CA LYS A 140 22.57 -4.55 -12.54
C LYS A 140 22.39 -3.89 -13.91
N LYS A 141 22.16 -4.69 -14.96
CA LYS A 141 21.91 -4.18 -16.31
C LYS A 141 20.43 -3.88 -16.46
N GLN A 142 20.07 -2.61 -16.55
CA GLN A 142 18.68 -2.14 -16.60
C GLN A 142 17.83 -2.79 -17.72
N HIS A 143 18.42 -3.03 -18.90
CA HIS A 143 17.72 -3.67 -20.01
C HIS A 143 17.38 -5.17 -19.78
N LEU A 144 17.97 -5.79 -18.75
CA LEU A 144 17.67 -7.16 -18.31
C LEU A 144 16.68 -7.20 -17.13
N LYS A 145 16.39 -6.06 -16.48
CA LYS A 145 15.30 -6.00 -15.49
C LYS A 145 13.94 -6.15 -16.17
N PRO A 146 12.97 -6.82 -15.55
CA PRO A 146 11.62 -6.91 -16.09
C PRO A 146 11.02 -5.52 -16.33
N LYS A 147 10.56 -5.26 -17.56
CA LYS A 147 9.85 -4.03 -17.91
C LYS A 147 8.42 -4.05 -17.38
N ASN A 148 7.77 -5.21 -17.46
CA ASN A 148 6.44 -5.44 -16.92
C ASN A 148 6.50 -6.62 -15.94
N VAL A 149 5.76 -6.51 -14.83
CA VAL A 149 5.58 -7.58 -13.85
C VAL A 149 4.09 -7.79 -13.64
N TYR A 150 3.64 -9.03 -13.88
CA TYR A 150 2.26 -9.46 -13.71
C TYR A 150 2.19 -10.33 -12.46
N LEU A 151 1.43 -9.89 -11.45
CA LEU A 151 1.24 -10.64 -10.22
C LEU A 151 -0.23 -11.00 -10.05
N THR A 152 -0.51 -12.25 -9.71
CA THR A 152 -1.80 -12.63 -9.12
C THR A 152 -1.64 -12.55 -7.60
N GLU A 153 -2.22 -11.51 -6.99
CA GLU A 153 -2.18 -11.30 -5.54
C GLU A 153 -3.36 -11.99 -4.87
N VAL A 154 -3.07 -12.95 -3.98
CA VAL A 154 -4.09 -13.69 -3.20
C VAL A 154 -4.12 -13.17 -1.77
N TYR A 155 -5.32 -12.76 -1.31
CA TYR A 155 -5.50 -12.02 -0.05
C TYR A 155 -5.74 -12.87 1.19
N ASN A 156 -6.50 -13.96 1.06
CA ASN A 156 -6.97 -14.76 2.20
C ASN A 156 -6.38 -16.17 2.24
N TYR A 157 -5.16 -16.30 1.70
CA TYR A 157 -4.43 -17.56 1.76
C TYR A 157 -4.11 -17.93 3.20
N LYS A 158 -4.45 -19.18 3.55
CA LYS A 158 -4.01 -19.85 4.79
C LYS A 158 -3.44 -21.21 4.39
N PRO A 159 -2.32 -21.63 4.99
CA PRO A 159 -1.85 -23.01 4.82
C PRO A 159 -2.99 -23.97 5.20
N GLN A 160 -3.33 -24.90 4.32
CA GLN A 160 -4.27 -25.94 4.64
C GLN A 160 -3.53 -26.98 5.48
N ASN A 161 -4.05 -27.31 6.65
CA ASN A 161 -3.66 -28.51 7.38
C ASN A 161 -4.13 -29.70 6.53
N SER A 162 -3.21 -30.43 5.92
CA SER A 162 -3.57 -31.70 5.30
C SER A 162 -3.92 -32.67 6.42
N PHE A 163 -5.10 -33.25 6.35
CA PHE A 163 -5.54 -34.34 7.25
C PHE A 163 -4.88 -35.68 6.96
N ASP A 164 -3.90 -35.72 6.04
CA ASP A 164 -3.16 -36.95 5.73
C ASP A 164 -1.73 -36.83 6.25
N THR A 165 -1.47 -37.62 7.29
CA THR A 165 -0.19 -38.14 7.79
C THR A 165 0.92 -37.13 8.12
N ASP A 166 1.33 -37.18 9.38
CA ASP A 166 2.53 -36.61 9.96
C ASP A 166 2.64 -35.08 10.05
N GLY A 167 1.91 -34.50 10.98
CA GLY A 167 2.27 -33.37 11.85
C GLY A 167 3.00 -32.11 11.32
N ASP A 168 3.38 -32.05 10.04
CA ASP A 168 4.13 -30.91 9.49
C ASP A 168 3.16 -29.85 8.97
N ASP A 169 3.25 -28.65 9.58
CA ASP A 169 2.60 -27.43 9.11
C ASP A 169 2.87 -27.20 7.63
N LEU A 170 1.81 -27.12 6.82
CA LEU A 170 1.87 -26.90 5.36
C LEU A 170 2.32 -25.47 4.99
N GLU A 171 3.30 -24.92 5.69
CA GLU A 171 3.79 -23.56 5.43
C GLU A 171 4.54 -23.45 4.10
N PRO A 172 4.44 -22.32 3.39
CA PRO A 172 5.26 -22.03 2.24
C PRO A 172 6.74 -22.01 2.59
N ASP A 173 7.58 -22.58 1.71
CA ASP A 173 9.05 -22.60 1.85
C ASP A 173 9.76 -21.76 0.79
N THR A 174 9.05 -21.36 -0.25
CA THR A 174 9.62 -20.63 -1.38
C THR A 174 8.91 -19.28 -1.54
N PHE A 175 9.72 -18.19 -1.57
CA PHE A 175 9.23 -16.82 -1.58
C PHE A 175 9.90 -16.01 -2.69
N MET A 176 9.15 -15.13 -3.34
CA MET A 176 9.66 -14.16 -4.29
C MET A 176 10.10 -12.89 -3.54
N ASP A 177 11.20 -12.29 -3.95
CA ASP A 177 11.60 -10.99 -3.44
C ASP A 177 10.62 -9.90 -3.90
N PRO A 178 10.30 -8.92 -3.05
CA PRO A 178 9.45 -7.80 -3.45
C PRO A 178 10.12 -6.93 -4.51
N LEU A 179 9.28 -6.22 -5.27
CA LEU A 179 9.73 -5.24 -6.25
C LEU A 179 10.34 -4.02 -5.54
N ASP A 180 11.30 -3.36 -6.19
CA ASP A 180 11.84 -2.08 -5.71
C ASP A 180 10.96 -0.88 -6.14
N GLN A 181 11.28 0.33 -5.65
CA GLN A 181 10.49 1.53 -5.90
C GLN A 181 10.41 1.96 -7.37
N SER A 182 11.25 1.44 -8.26
CA SER A 182 11.18 1.77 -9.70
C SER A 182 9.94 1.21 -10.38
N TYR A 183 9.27 0.25 -9.76
CA TYR A 183 8.04 -0.31 -10.26
C TYR A 183 6.81 0.46 -9.78
N LYS A 184 5.91 0.78 -10.71
CA LYS A 184 4.60 1.37 -10.44
C LYS A 184 3.49 0.37 -10.73
N LEU A 185 2.54 0.25 -9.82
CA LEU A 185 1.29 -0.47 -10.04
C LEU A 185 0.42 0.32 -11.02
N VAL A 186 0.31 -0.15 -12.27
CA VAL A 186 -0.41 0.54 -13.35
C VAL A 186 -1.78 -0.06 -13.64
N GLY A 187 -1.95 -1.38 -13.48
CA GLY A 187 -3.18 -2.11 -13.71
C GLY A 187 -3.61 -2.93 -12.50
N VAL A 188 -4.91 -2.96 -12.21
CA VAL A 188 -5.54 -3.77 -11.16
C VAL A 188 -6.86 -4.29 -11.71
N SER A 189 -7.09 -5.62 -11.66
CA SER A 189 -8.37 -6.22 -12.04
C SER A 189 -9.45 -6.03 -10.97
N GLU A 190 -10.68 -6.32 -11.32
CA GLU A 190 -11.74 -6.56 -10.35
C GLU A 190 -11.35 -7.67 -9.37
N LEU A 191 -11.98 -7.64 -8.16
CA LEU A 191 -11.80 -8.70 -7.18
C LEU A 191 -12.47 -9.97 -7.69
N LYS A 192 -11.71 -11.05 -7.71
CA LYS A 192 -12.15 -12.37 -8.13
C LYS A 192 -12.17 -13.34 -6.96
N ASN A 193 -13.00 -14.36 -7.05
CA ASN A 193 -13.06 -15.44 -6.07
C ASN A 193 -13.10 -16.80 -6.78
N GLU A 194 -12.20 -17.67 -6.41
CA GLU A 194 -12.19 -19.07 -6.85
C GLU A 194 -11.70 -19.93 -5.67
N ASN A 195 -12.40 -21.04 -5.39
CA ASN A 195 -12.06 -21.94 -4.28
C ASN A 195 -11.92 -21.25 -2.92
N ASN A 196 -12.80 -20.30 -2.61
CA ASN A 196 -12.76 -19.45 -1.42
C ASN A 196 -11.51 -18.57 -1.28
N LEU A 197 -10.70 -18.44 -2.33
CA LEU A 197 -9.58 -17.52 -2.38
C LEU A 197 -9.97 -16.26 -3.14
N ASN A 198 -9.77 -15.12 -2.51
CA ASN A 198 -9.94 -13.81 -3.12
C ASN A 198 -8.61 -13.38 -3.75
N PHE A 199 -8.65 -12.91 -4.98
CA PHE A 199 -7.44 -12.48 -5.69
C PHE A 199 -7.71 -11.38 -6.71
N ARG A 200 -6.63 -10.71 -7.12
CA ARG A 200 -6.60 -9.71 -8.22
C ARG A 200 -5.39 -9.94 -9.10
N PHE A 201 -5.52 -9.60 -10.36
CA PHE A 201 -4.38 -9.47 -11.27
C PHE A 201 -3.83 -8.06 -11.19
N LEU A 202 -2.53 -7.95 -10.96
CA LEU A 202 -1.79 -6.69 -10.83
C LEU A 202 -0.78 -6.58 -11.97
N GLU A 203 -0.72 -5.41 -12.61
CA GLU A 203 0.31 -5.07 -13.58
C GLU A 203 1.20 -3.97 -13.03
N TYR A 204 2.50 -4.25 -12.93
CA TYR A 204 3.52 -3.27 -12.61
C TYR A 204 4.37 -2.97 -13.83
N LYS A 205 4.78 -1.69 -13.96
CA LYS A 205 5.76 -1.25 -14.98
C LYS A 205 6.97 -0.64 -14.32
N ASN A 206 8.14 -0.98 -14.85
CA ASN A 206 9.41 -0.42 -14.42
C ASN A 206 9.64 0.96 -15.05
N PHE A 207 9.94 1.95 -14.22
CA PHE A 207 10.33 3.30 -14.57
C PHE A 207 11.64 3.62 -13.83
N PRO A 208 12.81 3.39 -14.40
CA PRO A 208 14.10 3.46 -13.72
C PRO A 208 14.37 4.76 -12.94
N GLU A 209 13.93 5.89 -13.51
CA GLU A 209 14.11 7.22 -12.90
C GLU A 209 13.01 7.60 -11.89
N TYR A 210 12.04 6.72 -11.69
CA TYR A 210 10.95 7.01 -10.76
C TYR A 210 11.41 6.88 -9.31
N LYS A 211 11.08 7.89 -8.53
CA LYS A 211 11.19 7.88 -7.07
C LYS A 211 9.79 7.82 -6.47
N SER A 212 9.57 6.87 -5.57
CA SER A 212 8.33 6.76 -4.82
C SER A 212 8.03 8.04 -4.03
N GLU A 213 6.76 8.36 -3.85
CA GLU A 213 6.30 9.43 -2.97
C GLU A 213 6.82 9.27 -1.53
N GLU A 214 7.13 8.04 -1.10
CA GLU A 214 7.70 7.73 0.21
C GLU A 214 9.06 8.40 0.45
N ASN A 215 9.84 8.71 -0.60
CA ASN A 215 11.11 9.42 -0.44
C ASN A 215 10.95 10.75 0.31
N LYS A 216 9.80 11.42 0.20
CA LYS A 216 9.54 12.70 0.90
C LYS A 216 9.57 12.56 2.42
N TYR A 217 9.05 11.42 2.94
CA TYR A 217 9.19 11.11 4.36
C TYR A 217 10.65 10.87 4.75
N ILE A 218 11.37 10.10 3.94
CA ILE A 218 12.79 9.77 4.19
C ILE A 218 13.66 11.04 4.13
N ASP A 219 13.42 11.91 3.17
CA ASP A 219 14.16 13.16 3.01
C ASP A 219 13.91 14.11 4.19
N LEU A 220 12.65 14.21 4.67
CA LEU A 220 12.31 15.02 5.85
C LEU A 220 12.93 14.42 7.13
N ILE A 221 12.90 13.12 7.31
CA ILE A 221 13.58 12.44 8.42
C ILE A 221 15.07 12.79 8.42
N LYS A 222 15.76 12.63 7.29
CA LYS A 222 17.19 12.96 7.15
C LYS A 222 17.45 14.44 7.44
N HIS A 223 16.57 15.32 6.96
CA HIS A 223 16.67 16.75 7.23
C HIS A 223 16.60 17.06 8.73
N ILE A 224 15.65 16.45 9.46
CA ILE A 224 15.51 16.66 10.91
C ILE A 224 16.72 16.10 11.66
N LEU A 225 17.18 14.89 11.33
CA LEU A 225 18.34 14.28 11.98
C LEU A 225 19.62 15.11 11.77
N THR A 226 19.75 15.83 10.63
CA THR A 226 20.95 16.61 10.29
C THR A 226 20.88 18.04 10.81
N ASN A 227 19.71 18.71 10.72
CA ASN A 227 19.57 20.15 10.92
C ASN A 227 18.70 20.51 12.14
N GLY A 228 17.99 19.53 12.71
CA GLY A 228 17.09 19.72 13.83
C GLY A 228 17.83 20.16 15.10
N LYS A 229 17.10 20.84 15.97
CA LYS A 229 17.59 21.24 17.29
C LYS A 229 16.94 20.41 18.37
N GLU A 230 17.72 20.09 19.39
CA GLU A 230 17.20 19.41 20.58
C GLU A 230 16.27 20.34 21.35
N ARG A 231 15.13 19.79 21.77
CA ARG A 231 14.15 20.48 22.59
C ARG A 231 13.62 19.56 23.66
N LEU A 232 13.38 20.10 24.83
CA LEU A 232 12.58 19.43 25.86
C LEU A 232 11.11 19.53 25.48
N ASP A 233 10.35 18.55 25.88
CA ASP A 233 8.90 18.49 25.66
C ASP A 233 8.17 18.04 26.91
N ARG A 234 6.83 18.08 26.88
CA ARG A 234 5.96 17.72 28.00
C ARG A 234 6.18 16.29 28.51
N THR A 235 6.59 15.35 27.63
CA THR A 235 6.76 13.93 28.00
C THR A 235 8.07 13.66 28.73
N GLY A 236 9.02 14.62 28.72
CA GLY A 236 10.36 14.45 29.29
C GLY A 236 11.31 13.62 28.44
N VAL A 237 10.85 13.02 27.34
CA VAL A 237 11.69 12.22 26.41
C VAL A 237 12.67 13.11 25.65
N GLY A 238 12.24 14.29 25.27
CA GLY A 238 12.97 15.20 24.42
C GLY A 238 12.86 14.85 22.94
N THR A 239 13.02 15.86 22.10
CA THR A 239 12.87 15.73 20.64
C THR A 239 14.05 16.38 19.91
N ILE A 240 14.27 15.97 18.66
CA ILE A 240 15.02 16.69 17.64
C ILE A 240 13.98 17.28 16.70
N SER A 241 13.91 18.61 16.53
CA SER A 241 12.86 19.25 15.78
C SER A 241 13.35 20.34 14.84
N VAL A 242 12.54 20.62 13.81
CA VAL A 242 12.67 21.76 12.91
C VAL A 242 11.39 22.59 12.94
N LEU A 243 11.52 23.91 12.78
CA LEU A 243 10.40 24.82 12.62
C LEU A 243 10.00 24.86 11.14
N GLY A 244 8.77 24.48 10.86
CA GLY A 244 8.22 24.52 9.50
C GLY A 244 8.74 23.38 8.62
N ALA A 245 7.84 22.51 8.20
CA ALA A 245 8.13 21.46 7.24
C ALA A 245 6.92 21.26 6.33
N GLN A 246 7.19 20.98 5.05
CA GLN A 246 6.14 20.71 4.08
C GLN A 246 6.48 19.47 3.24
N MET A 247 5.50 18.61 3.04
CA MET A 247 5.56 17.50 2.07
C MET A 247 4.35 17.58 1.14
N LYS A 248 4.59 17.40 -0.16
CA LYS A 248 3.55 17.40 -1.19
C LYS A 248 3.53 16.05 -1.90
N PHE A 249 2.41 15.34 -1.88
CA PHE A 249 2.24 14.01 -2.45
C PHE A 249 1.27 14.03 -3.63
N ASP A 250 1.65 13.38 -4.73
CA ASP A 250 0.71 13.01 -5.81
C ASP A 250 -0.08 11.77 -5.37
N ILE A 251 -1.37 11.97 -5.13
CA ILE A 251 -2.30 10.91 -4.72
C ILE A 251 -3.22 10.46 -5.85
N SER A 252 -2.96 10.87 -7.09
CA SER A 252 -3.83 10.56 -8.23
C SER A 252 -3.81 9.08 -8.62
N LYS A 253 -2.75 8.35 -8.30
CA LYS A 253 -2.54 6.96 -8.76
C LYS A 253 -2.18 5.97 -7.66
N SER A 254 -1.70 6.46 -6.53
CA SER A 254 -1.28 5.65 -5.38
C SER A 254 -1.44 6.44 -4.09
N ILE A 255 -1.42 5.77 -2.94
CA ILE A 255 -1.45 6.45 -1.65
C ILE A 255 -0.05 6.49 -1.03
N PRO A 256 0.30 7.55 -0.28
CA PRO A 256 1.61 7.71 0.35
C PRO A 256 1.72 6.88 1.65
N LEU A 257 1.37 5.59 1.58
CA LEU A 257 1.52 4.65 2.70
C LEU A 257 2.93 4.10 2.71
N LEU A 258 3.61 4.16 3.87
CA LEU A 258 4.98 3.70 4.03
C LEU A 258 5.14 2.21 3.68
N THR A 259 6.21 1.89 2.97
CA THR A 259 6.63 0.53 2.63
C THR A 259 7.93 0.13 3.32
N THR A 260 8.72 1.09 3.82
CA THR A 260 9.92 0.85 4.62
C THR A 260 9.62 0.24 5.99
N LYS A 261 8.40 0.41 6.48
CA LYS A 261 7.83 -0.33 7.62
C LYS A 261 6.36 -0.62 7.38
N ARG A 262 5.87 -1.71 7.94
CA ARG A 262 4.43 -2.00 7.91
C ARG A 262 3.66 -0.99 8.76
N VAL A 263 2.64 -0.39 8.16
CA VAL A 263 1.67 0.48 8.84
C VAL A 263 0.31 -0.21 8.87
N PRO A 264 -0.39 -0.24 10.00
CA PRO A 264 -1.68 -0.92 10.13
C PRO A 264 -2.79 -0.11 9.45
N PHE A 265 -3.01 -0.35 8.16
CA PHE A 265 -4.01 0.36 7.33
C PHE A 265 -5.42 0.34 7.94
N LYS A 266 -5.82 -0.81 8.53
CA LYS A 266 -7.12 -0.91 9.21
C LYS A 266 -7.27 0.15 10.32
N ALA A 267 -6.21 0.38 11.10
CA ALA A 267 -6.27 1.36 12.19
C ALA A 267 -6.47 2.78 11.65
N ILE A 268 -5.82 3.14 10.54
CA ILE A 268 -5.99 4.45 9.90
C ILE A 268 -7.43 4.64 9.41
N VAL A 269 -8.01 3.64 8.74
CA VAL A 269 -9.37 3.73 8.21
C VAL A 269 -10.40 3.79 9.32
N GLU A 270 -10.27 2.93 10.36
CA GLU A 270 -11.22 2.91 11.48
C GLU A 270 -11.15 4.20 12.31
N GLU A 271 -9.98 4.80 12.50
CA GLU A 271 -9.85 6.10 13.14
C GLU A 271 -10.51 7.22 12.31
N LEU A 272 -10.29 7.22 10.98
CA LEU A 272 -10.97 8.18 10.11
C LEU A 272 -12.48 8.04 10.19
N LEU A 273 -13.01 6.80 10.14
CA LEU A 273 -14.44 6.53 10.27
C LEU A 273 -14.98 6.94 11.65
N PHE A 274 -14.21 6.77 12.69
CA PHE A 274 -14.53 7.25 14.03
C PHE A 274 -14.70 8.78 14.07
N PHE A 275 -13.80 9.52 13.41
CA PHE A 275 -13.91 10.98 13.29
C PHE A 275 -15.08 11.41 12.38
N ILE A 276 -15.26 10.75 11.24
CA ILE A 276 -16.38 10.99 10.32
C ILE A 276 -17.73 10.86 11.02
N ASN A 277 -17.85 9.94 11.98
CA ASN A 277 -19.07 9.72 12.74
C ASN A 277 -19.22 10.64 13.97
N GLY A 278 -18.24 11.49 14.26
CA GLY A 278 -18.28 12.38 15.43
C GLY A 278 -18.11 11.68 16.76
N HIS A 279 -17.64 10.44 16.75
CA HIS A 279 -17.45 9.64 17.97
C HIS A 279 -16.38 10.21 18.90
N THR A 280 -16.57 10.03 20.21
CA THR A 280 -15.66 10.50 21.27
C THR A 280 -15.31 9.42 22.30
N ASP A 281 -15.94 8.23 22.23
CA ASP A 281 -15.64 7.08 23.08
C ASP A 281 -14.74 6.09 22.31
N VAL A 282 -13.47 5.97 22.74
CA VAL A 282 -12.48 5.10 22.09
C VAL A 282 -12.79 3.61 22.22
N LYS A 283 -13.75 3.21 23.06
CA LYS A 283 -14.21 1.83 23.14
C LYS A 283 -14.67 1.32 21.77
N ILE A 284 -15.27 2.17 20.97
CA ILE A 284 -15.67 1.87 19.58
C ILE A 284 -14.46 1.44 18.73
N LEU A 285 -13.29 2.05 18.93
CA LEU A 285 -12.04 1.66 18.29
C LEU A 285 -11.45 0.39 18.89
N GLN A 286 -11.50 0.26 20.22
CA GLN A 286 -10.99 -0.92 20.93
C GLN A 286 -11.72 -2.19 20.52
N ASP A 287 -13.04 -2.14 20.38
CA ASP A 287 -13.88 -3.27 19.92
C ASP A 287 -13.52 -3.72 18.49
N LYS A 288 -12.93 -2.83 17.69
CA LYS A 288 -12.39 -3.11 16.34
C LYS A 288 -10.91 -3.53 16.36
N GLY A 289 -10.29 -3.60 17.55
CA GLY A 289 -8.89 -3.96 17.75
C GLY A 289 -7.91 -2.79 17.53
N VAL A 290 -8.39 -1.54 17.50
CA VAL A 290 -7.58 -0.32 17.34
C VAL A 290 -7.31 0.31 18.70
N LYS A 291 -6.03 0.47 19.06
CA LYS A 291 -5.60 0.85 20.42
C LYS A 291 -4.84 2.19 20.49
N ILE A 292 -4.82 2.95 19.41
CA ILE A 292 -3.98 4.15 19.26
C ILE A 292 -4.30 5.26 20.27
N TRP A 293 -5.51 5.31 20.81
CA TRP A 293 -5.96 6.30 21.80
C TRP A 293 -5.98 5.80 23.24
N ASN A 294 -5.62 4.52 23.48
CA ASN A 294 -5.73 3.93 24.81
C ASN A 294 -4.91 4.70 25.86
N GLY A 295 -3.65 5.04 25.55
CA GLY A 295 -2.76 5.74 26.48
C GLY A 295 -3.29 7.10 26.92
N ASN A 296 -3.96 7.82 26.03
CA ASN A 296 -4.47 9.17 26.28
C ASN A 296 -5.86 9.21 26.92
N THR A 297 -6.47 8.05 27.19
CA THR A 297 -7.83 7.95 27.76
C THR A 297 -7.91 7.02 28.98
N THR A 298 -6.75 6.68 29.57
CA THR A 298 -6.68 5.97 30.86
C THR A 298 -7.18 6.85 31.98
N ARG A 299 -7.59 6.24 33.09
CA ARG A 299 -8.01 6.98 34.31
C ARG A 299 -6.93 7.97 34.75
N GLU A 300 -5.69 7.52 34.82
CA GLU A 300 -4.55 8.35 35.23
C GLU A 300 -4.37 9.56 34.31
N PHE A 301 -4.41 9.35 32.99
CA PHE A 301 -4.25 10.45 32.01
C PHE A 301 -5.37 11.47 32.13
N LEU A 302 -6.62 11.01 32.28
CA LEU A 302 -7.79 11.87 32.46
C LEU A 302 -7.70 12.68 33.77
N ASP A 303 -7.24 12.08 34.85
CA ASP A 303 -7.09 12.75 36.16
C ASP A 303 -5.99 13.83 36.09
N ASN A 304 -4.86 13.55 35.41
CA ASN A 304 -3.78 14.50 35.21
C ASN A 304 -4.22 15.69 34.34
N ARG A 305 -5.24 15.50 33.47
CA ARG A 305 -5.85 16.55 32.64
C ARG A 305 -7.00 17.28 33.33
N ASN A 306 -7.29 17.01 34.62
CA ASN A 306 -8.47 17.49 35.38
C ASN A 306 -9.82 17.08 34.78
N LEU A 307 -9.85 15.98 34.00
CA LEU A 307 -11.06 15.40 33.39
C LEU A 307 -11.62 14.25 34.26
N LYS A 308 -11.61 14.40 35.58
CA LYS A 308 -12.05 13.38 36.53
C LYS A 308 -13.50 12.94 36.34
N HIS A 309 -14.33 13.82 35.78
CA HIS A 309 -15.74 13.57 35.49
C HIS A 309 -15.96 12.71 34.24
N TYR A 310 -14.95 12.50 33.40
CA TYR A 310 -15.06 11.61 32.25
C TYR A 310 -14.90 10.15 32.68
N LYS A 311 -15.64 9.27 32.01
CA LYS A 311 -15.37 7.83 32.06
C LYS A 311 -14.08 7.54 31.31
N GLU A 312 -13.38 6.49 31.73
CA GLU A 312 -12.23 5.98 30.96
C GLU A 312 -12.63 5.64 29.53
N GLY A 313 -11.82 6.04 28.56
CA GLY A 313 -12.12 5.91 27.13
C GLY A 313 -12.72 7.16 26.49
N ILE A 314 -13.14 8.17 27.23
CA ILE A 314 -13.72 9.39 26.67
C ILE A 314 -12.63 10.41 26.30
N MET A 315 -12.64 10.83 25.02
CA MET A 315 -11.68 11.81 24.49
C MET A 315 -12.07 13.27 24.69
N GLY A 316 -13.35 13.52 24.93
CA GLY A 316 -13.91 14.87 24.88
C GLY A 316 -14.18 15.35 23.44
N PRO A 317 -14.49 16.65 23.27
CA PRO A 317 -14.92 17.21 21.97
C PRO A 317 -13.77 17.41 20.96
N MET A 318 -12.99 16.34 20.70
CA MET A 318 -11.86 16.37 19.77
C MET A 318 -12.31 16.02 18.35
N TYR A 319 -11.44 16.26 17.35
CA TYR A 319 -11.51 15.86 15.94
C TYR A 319 -12.92 15.61 15.39
N GLY A 320 -13.46 14.38 15.53
CA GLY A 320 -14.76 13.99 15.01
C GLY A 320 -15.91 14.84 15.55
N TRP A 321 -15.89 15.20 16.84
CA TRP A 321 -16.85 16.12 17.39
C TRP A 321 -16.81 17.48 16.69
N GLN A 322 -15.63 18.06 16.52
CA GLN A 322 -15.48 19.34 15.82
C GLN A 322 -15.91 19.23 14.34
N TRP A 323 -15.70 18.08 13.70
CA TRP A 323 -16.12 17.88 12.30
C TRP A 323 -17.65 17.90 12.14
N ARG A 324 -18.35 17.32 13.10
CA ARG A 324 -19.80 17.07 13.00
C ARG A 324 -20.67 18.00 13.82
N PHE A 325 -20.15 18.56 14.91
CA PHE A 325 -20.88 19.31 15.92
C PHE A 325 -20.14 20.58 16.38
N PHE A 326 -19.44 21.26 15.49
CA PHE A 326 -18.63 22.42 15.84
C PHE A 326 -19.46 23.49 16.57
N GLY A 327 -18.98 23.91 17.75
CA GLY A 327 -19.64 24.91 18.58
C GLY A 327 -20.83 24.38 19.43
N ALA A 328 -21.18 23.10 19.31
CA ALA A 328 -22.15 22.48 20.21
C ALA A 328 -21.56 22.33 21.63
N GLU A 329 -22.43 22.41 22.64
CA GLU A 329 -22.06 22.07 24.01
C GLU A 329 -21.78 20.58 24.12
N TYR A 330 -20.62 20.23 24.70
CA TYR A 330 -20.21 18.83 24.86
C TYR A 330 -20.67 18.28 26.20
N SER A 331 -21.34 17.13 26.19
CA SER A 331 -21.57 16.31 27.39
C SER A 331 -21.18 14.86 27.10
N GLN A 332 -20.64 14.17 28.11
CA GLN A 332 -20.22 12.75 27.94
C GLN A 332 -21.39 11.78 27.68
N GLY A 333 -22.63 12.18 27.90
CA GLY A 333 -23.83 11.42 27.51
C GLY A 333 -23.97 11.30 25.98
N PHE A 334 -23.25 12.13 25.22
CA PHE A 334 -23.14 12.05 23.76
C PHE A 334 -22.06 11.05 23.28
N ALA A 335 -21.33 10.40 24.19
CA ALA A 335 -20.38 9.37 23.81
C ALA A 335 -21.04 8.15 23.14
N ASP A 336 -22.32 7.91 23.39
CA ASP A 336 -23.12 6.86 22.73
C ASP A 336 -23.76 7.40 21.44
N THR A 337 -22.91 7.69 20.45
CA THR A 337 -23.29 8.23 19.14
C THR A 337 -23.81 7.17 18.17
N THR A 338 -24.30 6.04 18.66
CA THR A 338 -24.87 5.00 17.79
C THR A 338 -26.17 5.44 17.09
N ASN A 339 -26.78 6.56 17.52
CA ASN A 339 -27.98 7.10 16.93
C ASN A 339 -27.90 8.63 16.80
N LEU A 340 -27.25 9.10 15.73
CA LEU A 340 -27.09 10.53 15.43
C LEU A 340 -28.41 11.29 15.26
N ASP A 341 -29.50 10.61 14.92
CA ASP A 341 -30.84 11.22 14.75
C ASP A 341 -31.47 11.65 16.08
N ASN A 342 -31.01 11.11 17.21
CA ASN A 342 -31.48 11.50 18.54
C ASN A 342 -30.77 12.75 19.10
N TYR A 343 -29.72 13.23 18.41
CA TYR A 343 -28.99 14.42 18.86
C TYR A 343 -29.62 15.69 18.30
N LYS A 344 -30.53 16.28 19.05
CA LYS A 344 -30.86 17.72 18.93
C LYS A 344 -29.70 18.56 19.50
N VAL A 345 -28.45 18.15 19.25
CA VAL A 345 -27.28 18.90 19.62
C VAL A 345 -27.16 20.02 18.59
N GLY A 346 -27.28 21.27 19.03
CA GLY A 346 -26.88 22.39 18.17
C GLY A 346 -25.45 22.18 17.66
N GLY A 347 -25.01 23.00 16.75
CA GLY A 347 -23.65 22.93 16.22
C GLY A 347 -23.63 22.91 14.69
N PHE A 348 -22.45 23.07 14.16
CA PHE A 348 -22.25 23.17 12.71
C PHE A 348 -21.54 21.91 12.18
N ASP A 349 -22.19 21.19 11.26
CA ASP A 349 -21.63 20.03 10.59
C ASP A 349 -20.68 20.47 9.46
N GLN A 350 -19.38 20.62 9.77
CA GLN A 350 -18.36 21.05 8.83
C GLN A 350 -18.20 20.06 7.68
N LEU A 351 -18.35 18.75 7.92
CA LEU A 351 -18.16 17.72 6.90
C LEU A 351 -19.27 17.76 5.84
N LYS A 352 -20.52 17.86 6.26
CA LYS A 352 -21.67 18.04 5.34
C LYS A 352 -21.58 19.38 4.60
N HIS A 353 -21.14 20.44 5.28
CA HIS A 353 -20.94 21.74 4.66
C HIS A 353 -19.90 21.70 3.55
N VAL A 354 -18.75 21.07 3.80
CA VAL A 354 -17.69 20.90 2.80
C VAL A 354 -18.18 20.07 1.60
N GLU A 355 -18.90 18.97 1.84
CA GLU A 355 -19.48 18.16 0.76
C GLU A 355 -20.47 18.98 -0.08
N ASN A 356 -21.31 19.78 0.57
CA ASN A 356 -22.27 20.64 -0.13
C ASN A 356 -21.57 21.70 -1.00
N LEU A 357 -20.55 22.39 -0.45
CA LEU A 357 -19.78 23.38 -1.20
C LEU A 357 -19.05 22.76 -2.40
N LEU A 358 -18.46 21.58 -2.25
CA LEU A 358 -17.83 20.87 -3.38
C LEU A 358 -18.80 20.58 -4.51
N LYS A 359 -20.09 20.37 -4.20
CA LYS A 359 -21.14 20.13 -5.21
C LYS A 359 -21.69 21.41 -5.82
N THR A 360 -21.87 22.49 -5.02
CA THR A 360 -22.58 23.71 -5.41
C THR A 360 -21.68 24.88 -5.81
N ASP A 361 -20.52 25.03 -5.14
CA ASP A 361 -19.50 26.07 -5.40
C ASP A 361 -18.10 25.50 -5.23
N PRO A 362 -17.66 24.59 -6.15
CA PRO A 362 -16.41 23.84 -6.00
C PRO A 362 -15.15 24.70 -6.01
N TYR A 363 -15.20 25.95 -6.47
CA TYR A 363 -14.07 26.88 -6.49
C TYR A 363 -14.04 27.82 -5.29
N SER A 364 -14.94 27.64 -4.32
CA SER A 364 -14.99 28.41 -3.09
C SER A 364 -13.69 28.26 -2.29
N ARG A 365 -13.17 29.39 -1.78
CA ARG A 365 -12.04 29.40 -0.86
C ARG A 365 -12.44 29.11 0.59
N ARG A 366 -13.70 28.75 0.82
CA ARG A 366 -14.29 28.45 2.13
C ARG A 366 -14.54 26.95 2.35
N ILE A 367 -13.97 26.09 1.49
CA ILE A 367 -14.07 24.64 1.61
C ILE A 367 -12.99 24.16 2.58
N TYR A 368 -13.26 24.25 3.89
CA TYR A 368 -12.30 23.84 4.92
C TYR A 368 -12.98 23.25 6.15
N ILE A 369 -12.20 22.53 6.94
CA ILE A 369 -12.56 21.97 8.24
C ILE A 369 -11.54 22.47 9.27
N SER A 370 -12.01 23.06 10.39
CA SER A 370 -11.19 23.42 11.54
C SER A 370 -11.37 22.40 12.66
N ASN A 371 -10.26 21.91 13.19
CA ASN A 371 -10.26 21.06 14.39
C ASN A 371 -10.05 21.87 15.67
N LEU A 372 -9.58 23.11 15.55
CA LEU A 372 -9.29 23.97 16.70
C LEU A 372 -10.56 24.64 17.17
N ASN A 373 -10.84 24.47 18.46
CA ASN A 373 -11.87 25.18 19.19
C ASN A 373 -11.31 25.53 20.58
N PRO A 374 -10.64 26.69 20.73
CA PRO A 374 -10.02 27.07 22.00
C PRO A 374 -10.98 27.15 23.17
N ALA A 375 -12.27 27.43 22.92
CA ALA A 375 -13.29 27.50 23.97
C ALA A 375 -13.59 26.13 24.61
N GLN A 376 -13.27 25.05 23.96
CA GLN A 376 -13.46 23.67 24.45
C GLN A 376 -12.14 22.93 24.74
N SER A 377 -11.00 23.56 24.65
CA SER A 377 -9.67 22.94 24.78
C SER A 377 -9.46 22.28 26.16
N ASN A 378 -10.03 22.85 27.21
CA ASN A 378 -10.00 22.30 28.58
C ASN A 378 -10.88 21.04 28.77
N GLN A 379 -11.76 20.72 27.82
CA GLN A 379 -12.60 19.52 27.81
C GLN A 379 -11.98 18.39 26.98
N MET A 380 -10.84 18.62 26.33
CA MET A 380 -10.18 17.67 25.45
C MET A 380 -9.05 16.93 26.18
N VAL A 381 -8.90 15.62 25.95
CA VAL A 381 -7.74 14.86 26.48
C VAL A 381 -6.43 15.39 25.91
N LEU A 382 -6.43 15.75 24.65
CA LEU A 382 -5.33 16.44 23.97
C LEU A 382 -5.89 17.55 23.08
N GLU A 383 -5.20 18.66 22.99
CA GLU A 383 -5.51 19.64 21.96
C GLU A 383 -5.17 19.05 20.58
N PRO A 384 -6.04 19.23 19.57
CA PRO A 384 -5.82 18.68 18.24
C PRO A 384 -4.48 19.07 17.65
N CYS A 385 -3.70 18.10 17.19
CA CYS A 385 -2.48 18.36 16.44
C CYS A 385 -2.78 18.72 14.99
N HIS A 386 -3.83 18.16 14.40
CA HIS A 386 -4.38 18.57 13.11
C HIS A 386 -5.20 19.84 13.32
N CYS A 387 -4.74 20.98 12.83
CA CYS A 387 -5.39 22.26 13.08
C CYS A 387 -6.46 22.59 12.06
N TYR A 388 -6.14 22.40 10.80
CA TYR A 388 -6.88 22.95 9.68
C TYR A 388 -6.70 22.08 8.45
N PHE A 389 -7.77 21.84 7.73
CA PHE A 389 -7.78 21.12 6.46
C PHE A 389 -8.60 21.88 5.43
N GLN A 390 -7.98 22.32 4.34
CA GLN A 390 -8.62 23.03 3.26
C GLN A 390 -8.57 22.23 1.97
N LEU A 391 -9.64 22.26 1.20
CA LEU A 391 -9.77 21.61 -0.09
C LEU A 391 -9.65 22.62 -1.22
N TYR A 392 -9.10 22.17 -2.34
CA TYR A 392 -8.85 22.98 -3.51
C TYR A 392 -9.19 22.19 -4.78
N VAL A 393 -10.04 22.77 -5.62
CA VAL A 393 -10.47 22.16 -6.87
C VAL A 393 -9.78 22.81 -8.05
N THR A 394 -9.27 21.99 -8.96
CA THR A 394 -8.79 22.39 -10.29
C THR A 394 -9.57 21.65 -11.35
N GLU A 395 -9.61 22.19 -12.56
CA GLU A 395 -10.28 21.55 -13.69
C GLU A 395 -9.32 21.48 -14.89
N ASN A 396 -9.39 20.38 -15.61
CA ASN A 396 -8.68 20.19 -16.87
C ASN A 396 -9.55 19.39 -17.83
N MET A 397 -9.85 19.96 -19.00
CA MET A 397 -10.68 19.34 -20.06
C MET A 397 -12.04 18.82 -19.51
N GLY A 398 -12.72 19.62 -18.68
CA GLY A 398 -14.00 19.27 -18.09
C GLY A 398 -13.95 18.29 -16.91
N GLN A 399 -12.78 17.74 -16.59
CA GLN A 399 -12.58 16.88 -15.42
C GLN A 399 -12.10 17.70 -14.22
N LYS A 400 -12.87 17.65 -13.13
CA LYS A 400 -12.50 18.26 -11.85
C LYS A 400 -11.58 17.35 -11.04
N TYR A 401 -10.60 17.97 -10.37
CA TYR A 401 -9.61 17.32 -9.53
C TYR A 401 -9.61 17.96 -8.14
N LEU A 402 -9.64 17.12 -7.11
CA LEU A 402 -9.67 17.53 -5.71
C LEU A 402 -8.28 17.37 -5.09
N SER A 403 -7.78 18.44 -4.48
CA SER A 403 -6.55 18.50 -3.70
C SER A 403 -6.86 18.91 -2.26
N GLY A 404 -5.99 18.54 -1.33
CA GLY A 404 -6.10 18.93 0.07
C GLY A 404 -4.82 19.54 0.62
N TYR A 405 -4.98 20.50 1.52
CA TYR A 405 -3.91 21.11 2.29
C TYR A 405 -4.24 21.02 3.77
N PHE A 406 -3.39 20.40 4.58
CA PHE A 406 -3.62 20.38 6.01
C PHE A 406 -2.40 20.79 6.83
N THR A 407 -2.68 21.40 7.98
CA THR A 407 -1.66 21.94 8.88
C THR A 407 -1.69 21.25 10.23
N MET A 408 -0.49 20.88 10.70
CA MET A 408 -0.24 20.34 12.02
C MET A 408 0.50 21.39 12.85
N ARG A 409 0.05 21.62 14.11
CA ARG A 409 0.81 22.47 15.05
C ARG A 409 2.04 21.77 15.62
N SER A 410 1.94 20.44 15.74
CA SER A 410 2.96 19.56 16.32
C SER A 410 2.84 18.21 15.66
N SER A 411 3.96 17.63 15.21
CA SER A 411 3.92 16.42 14.41
C SER A 411 5.14 15.54 14.62
N ASP A 412 4.93 14.41 15.28
CA ASP A 412 5.88 13.32 15.44
C ASP A 412 6.01 12.50 14.15
N SER A 413 7.24 12.17 13.79
CA SER A 413 7.58 11.34 12.63
C SER A 413 6.90 9.96 12.61
N LEU A 414 6.59 9.41 13.78
CA LEU A 414 5.82 8.17 13.92
C LEU A 414 4.41 8.31 13.34
N ALA A 415 3.76 9.45 13.56
CA ALA A 415 2.36 9.70 13.22
C ALA A 415 2.16 10.26 11.80
N TRP A 416 3.20 10.77 11.10
CA TRP A 416 3.03 11.43 9.81
C TRP A 416 2.24 10.60 8.80
N CYS A 417 2.64 9.34 8.62
CA CYS A 417 1.99 8.46 7.65
C CYS A 417 0.52 8.22 8.00
N TYR A 418 0.19 8.05 9.28
CA TYR A 418 -1.19 7.86 9.72
C TYR A 418 -2.05 9.05 9.32
N ASN A 419 -1.61 10.26 9.65
CA ASN A 419 -2.35 11.50 9.39
C ASN A 419 -2.47 11.78 7.88
N ILE A 420 -1.36 11.67 7.13
CA ILE A 420 -1.34 11.94 5.69
C ILE A 420 -2.24 10.96 4.94
N VAL A 421 -2.19 9.67 5.29
CA VAL A 421 -3.04 8.65 4.66
C VAL A 421 -4.49 8.82 5.06
N SER A 422 -4.80 9.18 6.31
CA SER A 422 -6.17 9.46 6.78
C SER A 422 -6.81 10.57 5.95
N TYR A 423 -6.14 11.73 5.82
CA TYR A 423 -6.64 12.82 4.98
C TYR A 423 -6.65 12.48 3.47
N THR A 424 -5.71 11.66 3.00
CA THR A 424 -5.74 11.15 1.62
C THR A 424 -7.03 10.34 1.37
N ILE A 425 -7.41 9.47 2.31
CA ILE A 425 -8.65 8.69 2.21
C ILE A 425 -9.86 9.61 2.25
N LEU A 426 -9.87 10.63 3.10
CA LEU A 426 -10.95 11.62 3.14
C LEU A 426 -11.10 12.36 1.80
N ILE A 427 -9.98 12.76 1.16
CA ILE A 427 -10.00 13.35 -0.19
C ILE A 427 -10.60 12.35 -1.19
N TYR A 428 -10.25 11.07 -1.12
CA TYR A 428 -10.79 10.05 -2.03
C TYR A 428 -12.30 9.87 -1.85
N ILE A 429 -12.80 9.84 -0.61
CA ILE A 429 -14.24 9.74 -0.32
C ILE A 429 -14.96 10.96 -0.88
N LEU A 430 -14.51 12.19 -0.59
CA LEU A 430 -15.09 13.43 -1.06
C LEU A 430 -15.04 13.53 -2.59
N ALA A 431 -13.93 13.16 -3.21
CA ALA A 431 -13.79 13.15 -4.66
C ALA A 431 -14.83 12.21 -5.31
N LEU A 432 -15.00 10.99 -4.74
CA LEU A 432 -15.99 10.02 -5.24
C LEU A 432 -17.43 10.53 -5.06
N LYS A 433 -17.76 11.12 -3.89
CA LYS A 433 -19.11 11.69 -3.60
C LYS A 433 -19.45 12.90 -4.45
N CYS A 434 -18.44 13.62 -4.97
CA CYS A 434 -18.61 14.86 -5.73
C CYS A 434 -18.19 14.73 -7.22
N ASP A 435 -18.07 13.53 -7.76
CA ASP A 435 -17.70 13.26 -9.16
C ASP A 435 -16.37 13.94 -9.59
N MET A 436 -15.40 13.93 -8.69
CA MET A 436 -14.05 14.47 -8.91
C MET A 436 -13.00 13.35 -8.89
N LYS A 437 -11.79 13.67 -9.32
CA LYS A 437 -10.63 12.78 -9.17
C LYS A 437 -9.67 13.33 -8.12
N PRO A 438 -9.11 12.50 -7.22
CA PRO A 438 -8.08 12.95 -6.29
C PRO A 438 -6.82 13.34 -7.07
N LYS A 439 -6.09 14.36 -6.62
CA LYS A 439 -4.89 14.85 -7.30
C LYS A 439 -3.67 14.88 -6.39
N GLU A 440 -3.69 15.69 -5.35
CA GLU A 440 -2.55 15.88 -4.47
C GLU A 440 -2.97 16.21 -3.04
N ILE A 441 -2.08 15.93 -2.10
CA ILE A 441 -2.20 16.37 -0.71
C ILE A 441 -0.92 17.08 -0.29
N ILE A 442 -1.08 18.23 0.38
CA ILE A 442 0.01 19.00 0.98
C ILE A 442 -0.11 18.89 2.49
N TYR A 443 0.89 18.30 3.09
CA TYR A 443 1.13 18.29 4.52
C TYR A 443 2.01 19.46 4.91
N ASN A 444 1.61 20.20 5.95
CA ASN A 444 2.37 21.30 6.50
C ASN A 444 2.44 21.16 8.03
N SER A 445 3.61 21.34 8.63
CA SER A 445 3.80 21.22 10.07
C SER A 445 4.59 22.41 10.62
N VAL A 446 4.17 22.91 11.78
CA VAL A 446 4.90 23.97 12.50
C VAL A 446 6.06 23.36 13.28
N ASP A 447 5.81 22.53 14.28
CA ASP A 447 6.82 21.77 15.02
C ASP A 447 6.88 20.34 14.47
N CYS A 448 7.93 20.06 13.71
CA CYS A 448 8.13 18.78 13.06
C CYS A 448 9.31 18.07 13.71
N HIS A 449 9.10 16.91 14.35
CA HIS A 449 10.09 16.33 15.23
C HIS A 449 10.18 14.81 15.20
N ILE A 450 11.30 14.35 15.75
CA ILE A 450 11.59 12.95 16.06
C ILE A 450 11.87 12.86 17.56
N TYR A 451 11.17 12.00 18.28
CA TYR A 451 11.49 11.72 19.69
C TYR A 451 12.86 11.03 19.82
N LYS A 452 13.62 11.38 20.86
CA LYS A 452 14.99 10.84 21.06
C LYS A 452 15.00 9.32 21.22
N ASN A 453 13.98 8.73 21.84
CA ASN A 453 13.84 7.29 21.99
C ASN A 453 13.46 6.55 20.69
N HIS A 454 13.20 7.27 19.59
CA HIS A 454 12.88 6.70 18.28
C HIS A 454 14.05 6.72 17.29
N ILE A 455 15.19 7.32 17.66
CA ILE A 455 16.30 7.56 16.70
C ILE A 455 16.81 6.27 16.07
N GLU A 456 17.05 5.20 16.87
CA GLU A 456 17.54 3.92 16.36
C GLU A 456 16.54 3.29 15.38
N GLN A 457 15.26 3.28 15.72
CA GLN A 457 14.18 2.74 14.89
C GLN A 457 14.00 3.53 13.59
N ILE A 458 14.17 4.84 13.66
CA ILE A 458 14.15 5.72 12.49
C ILE A 458 15.35 5.47 11.59
N GLN A 459 16.56 5.26 12.16
CA GLN A 459 17.75 4.88 11.38
C GLN A 459 17.56 3.53 10.70
N GLU A 460 17.00 2.54 11.39
CA GLU A 460 16.61 1.28 10.78
C GLU A 460 15.63 1.49 9.62
N GLN A 461 14.58 2.29 9.83
CA GLN A 461 13.58 2.56 8.78
C GLN A 461 14.19 3.15 7.52
N ILE A 462 15.05 4.18 7.66
CA ILE A 462 15.65 4.87 6.49
C ILE A 462 16.75 4.05 5.79
N SER A 463 17.23 2.98 6.41
CA SER A 463 18.17 2.03 5.80
C SER A 463 17.50 0.99 4.90
N ARG A 464 16.17 0.85 4.98
CA ARG A 464 15.41 -0.17 4.25
C ARG A 464 15.03 0.28 2.84
N ASP A 465 14.96 -0.68 1.93
CA ASP A 465 14.51 -0.43 0.57
C ASP A 465 13.04 0.00 0.52
N ILE A 466 12.77 1.04 -0.24
CA ILE A 466 11.42 1.48 -0.59
C ILE A 466 10.87 0.53 -1.65
N ARG A 467 9.60 0.15 -1.50
CA ARG A 467 8.85 -0.73 -2.40
C ARG A 467 7.79 0.05 -3.18
N PRO A 468 7.13 -0.55 -4.18
CA PRO A 468 6.07 0.14 -4.92
C PRO A 468 4.97 0.64 -4.00
N SER A 469 4.52 1.88 -4.22
CA SER A 469 3.40 2.46 -3.47
C SER A 469 2.11 1.69 -3.78
N PRO A 470 1.30 1.35 -2.76
CA PRO A 470 0.04 0.67 -2.94
C PRO A 470 -1.04 1.59 -3.49
N LYS A 471 -2.15 0.96 -3.92
CA LYS A 471 -3.40 1.66 -4.26
C LYS A 471 -4.47 1.36 -3.25
N ILE A 472 -5.39 2.32 -3.10
CA ILE A 472 -6.67 2.11 -2.43
C ILE A 472 -7.77 2.09 -3.47
N ILE A 473 -8.69 1.13 -3.35
CA ILE A 473 -9.90 1.04 -4.16
C ILE A 473 -11.07 1.24 -3.21
N LEU A 474 -11.90 2.23 -3.52
CA LEU A 474 -13.14 2.50 -2.82
C LEU A 474 -14.30 1.78 -3.52
N ASN A 475 -15.24 1.26 -2.72
CA ASN A 475 -16.49 0.76 -3.26
C ASN A 475 -17.30 1.94 -3.82
N ASN A 476 -17.76 1.83 -5.06
CA ASN A 476 -18.56 2.88 -5.71
C ASN A 476 -19.86 3.20 -4.96
N SER A 477 -20.36 2.27 -4.13
CA SER A 477 -21.54 2.51 -3.30
C SER A 477 -21.36 3.68 -2.32
N ILE A 478 -20.12 4.03 -1.93
CA ILE A 478 -19.81 5.19 -1.08
C ILE A 478 -20.43 6.49 -1.63
N LYS A 479 -20.52 6.61 -2.95
CA LYS A 479 -21.08 7.80 -3.59
C LYS A 479 -22.49 8.14 -3.08
N ASN A 480 -23.31 7.12 -2.81
CA ASN A 480 -24.70 7.26 -2.41
C ASN A 480 -24.95 6.96 -0.93
N LYS A 481 -23.93 6.60 -0.17
CA LYS A 481 -24.02 6.35 1.27
C LYS A 481 -24.01 7.66 2.05
N ASP A 482 -24.77 7.68 3.14
CA ASP A 482 -24.54 8.67 4.18
C ASP A 482 -23.19 8.42 4.87
N TRP A 483 -22.64 9.44 5.52
CA TRP A 483 -21.31 9.35 6.13
C TRP A 483 -21.21 8.24 7.18
N ASN A 484 -22.26 7.99 7.94
CA ASN A 484 -22.35 6.95 8.97
C ASN A 484 -22.50 5.52 8.43
N GLU A 485 -22.85 5.36 7.16
CA GLU A 485 -22.98 4.06 6.50
C GLU A 485 -21.67 3.56 5.89
N ILE A 486 -20.65 4.43 5.82
CA ILE A 486 -19.33 4.07 5.29
C ILE A 486 -18.61 3.21 6.33
N SER A 487 -18.09 2.06 5.91
CA SER A 487 -17.45 1.09 6.77
C SER A 487 -16.10 0.64 6.22
N PHE A 488 -15.28 -0.02 7.03
CA PHE A 488 -14.00 -0.56 6.58
C PHE A 488 -14.11 -1.48 5.34
N LYS A 489 -15.25 -2.16 5.17
CA LYS A 489 -15.51 -3.05 4.03
C LYS A 489 -15.56 -2.31 2.68
N ASP A 490 -15.76 -1.00 2.72
CA ASP A 490 -15.80 -0.17 1.52
C ASP A 490 -14.40 0.18 0.96
N PHE A 491 -13.34 -0.26 1.63
CA PHE A 491 -11.95 0.06 1.27
C PHE A 491 -11.16 -1.23 1.00
N SER A 492 -10.43 -1.26 -0.10
CA SER A 492 -9.49 -2.33 -0.43
C SER A 492 -8.10 -1.75 -0.65
N LEU A 493 -7.13 -2.22 0.13
CA LEU A 493 -5.71 -1.90 -0.08
C LEU A 493 -5.10 -2.96 -1.01
N VAL A 494 -4.44 -2.53 -2.09
CA VAL A 494 -3.97 -3.39 -3.17
C VAL A 494 -2.48 -3.16 -3.43
N GLY A 495 -1.73 -4.23 -3.59
CA GLY A 495 -0.29 -4.17 -3.89
C GLY A 495 0.55 -3.66 -2.71
N TYR A 496 0.12 -3.90 -1.47
CA TYR A 496 0.83 -3.48 -0.26
C TYR A 496 1.74 -4.60 0.27
N PHE A 497 3.00 -4.58 -0.10
CA PHE A 497 4.03 -5.54 0.29
C PHE A 497 5.15 -4.85 1.09
N PRO A 498 4.88 -4.29 2.28
CA PRO A 498 5.85 -3.51 3.04
C PRO A 498 6.94 -4.37 3.67
N ASN A 499 8.02 -3.72 4.10
CA ASN A 499 8.98 -4.29 5.03
C ASN A 499 8.29 -4.60 6.38
N PRO A 500 8.86 -5.47 7.22
CA PRO A 500 8.32 -5.78 8.55
C PRO A 500 8.09 -4.51 9.39
N GLY A 501 7.12 -4.56 10.31
CA GLY A 501 6.89 -3.47 11.26
C GLY A 501 8.13 -3.16 12.10
N ILE A 502 8.25 -1.90 12.53
CA ILE A 502 9.24 -1.46 13.53
C ILE A 502 8.44 -1.01 14.74
N LYS A 503 8.73 -1.61 15.89
CA LYS A 503 8.06 -1.23 17.14
C LYS A 503 8.65 0.09 17.63
N MET A 504 7.79 1.08 17.82
CA MET A 504 8.11 2.38 18.43
C MET A 504 7.08 2.65 19.51
N GLU A 505 7.53 3.08 20.68
CA GLU A 505 6.65 3.42 21.78
C GLU A 505 6.14 4.84 21.63
N MET A 506 4.83 5.03 21.72
CA MET A 506 4.25 6.36 21.66
C MET A 506 4.62 7.15 22.90
N ALA A 507 5.16 8.36 22.77
CA ALA A 507 5.36 9.27 23.87
C ALA A 507 4.00 9.84 24.33
N VAL A 508 3.64 9.62 25.57
CA VAL A 508 2.31 9.93 26.15
C VAL A 508 2.42 11.04 27.19
#